data_aeb8a57e8f3dff73fdeedcb0457b283e
#
_entry.id   aeb8a57e8f3dff73fdeedcb0457b283e
#
_cell.length_a   1.000
_cell.length_b   1.000
_cell.length_c   1.000
_cell.angle_alpha   90.00
_cell.angle_beta   90.00
_cell.angle_gamma   90.00
#
_symmetry.space_group_name_H-M   'P 1'
#
loop_
_entity.id
_entity.type
_entity.pdbx_description
1 polymer ?
#
loop_
_entity_poly.entity_id
_entity_poly.type
_entity_poly.pdbx_seq_one_letter_code
_entity_poly.pdbx_strand_id
1 'polypeptide(L)'
;MPKKHFIATHTFISDETKKEFFEEAKGMSSKDFFSPSKNENVKCVQHWMGTGDFFFCHWTAESEDAILDFLLEIGFDQFFHTMCAEMDYYITPNDGNNDIYANVSYVD
;
A
#
# COMPACT_ATOMS: atom_id res chain seq x y z
N MET A 1 -3.04 15.13 -12.65
CA MET A 1 -1.76 14.41 -12.61
C MET A 1 -2.01 12.92 -12.57
N PRO A 2 -1.36 12.14 -13.42
CA PRO A 2 -1.50 10.70 -13.34
C PRO A 2 -0.94 10.19 -12.02
N LYS A 3 -1.62 9.22 -11.45
CA LYS A 3 -1.19 8.63 -10.19
C LYS A 3 -0.10 7.61 -10.44
N LYS A 4 0.83 7.54 -9.51
CA LYS A 4 1.93 6.57 -9.55
C LYS A 4 1.57 5.36 -8.70
N HIS A 5 2.25 4.26 -8.94
CA HIS A 5 2.09 3.04 -8.16
C HIS A 5 3.17 2.94 -7.11
N PHE A 6 2.79 2.54 -5.91
CA PHE A 6 3.72 2.33 -4.80
C PHE A 6 3.45 0.99 -4.15
N ILE A 7 4.53 0.30 -3.80
CA ILE A 7 4.43 -0.83 -2.88
C ILE A 7 4.87 -0.33 -1.52
N ALA A 8 3.98 -0.42 -0.57
CA ALA A 8 4.25 -0.01 0.81
C ALA A 8 4.52 -1.24 1.66
N THR A 9 5.65 -1.19 2.37
CA THR A 9 5.96 -2.19 3.38
C THR A 9 5.63 -1.58 4.72
N HIS A 10 4.72 -2.22 5.44
CA HIS A 10 4.29 -1.79 6.78
C HIS A 10 4.88 -2.77 7.79
N THR A 11 5.58 -2.24 8.78
CA THR A 11 6.18 -3.07 9.83
C THR A 11 5.57 -2.67 11.16
N PHE A 12 4.98 -3.63 11.88
CA PHE A 12 4.38 -3.35 13.19
C PHE A 12 5.45 -2.86 14.15
N ILE A 13 5.10 -1.86 14.94
CA ILE A 13 6.03 -1.23 15.88
C ILE A 13 6.42 -2.20 16.99
N SER A 14 5.45 -3.02 17.44
CA SER A 14 5.66 -3.99 18.52
C SER A 14 4.62 -5.10 18.40
N ASP A 15 4.81 -6.16 19.19
CA ASP A 15 3.81 -7.22 19.27
C ASP A 15 2.49 -6.70 19.83
N GLU A 16 2.55 -5.72 20.73
CA GLU A 16 1.36 -5.12 21.28
C GLU A 16 0.57 -4.34 20.24
N THR A 17 1.24 -3.52 19.43
CA THR A 17 0.56 -2.75 18.39
C THR A 17 -0.02 -3.66 17.30
N LYS A 18 0.68 -4.76 17.00
CA LYS A 18 0.19 -5.76 16.07
C LYS A 18 -1.11 -6.38 16.58
N LYS A 19 -1.12 -6.74 17.87
CA LYS A 19 -2.31 -7.31 18.49
C LYS A 19 -3.47 -6.31 18.48
N GLU A 20 -3.21 -5.06 18.82
CA GLU A 20 -4.22 -4.01 18.80
C GLU A 20 -4.80 -3.83 17.39
N PHE A 21 -3.94 -3.86 16.38
CA PHE A 21 -4.37 -3.72 15.00
C PHE A 21 -5.36 -4.84 14.63
N PHE A 22 -5.02 -6.08 14.94
CA PHE A 22 -5.90 -7.21 14.61
C PHE A 22 -7.17 -7.23 15.45
N GLU A 23 -7.13 -6.74 16.68
CA GLU A 23 -8.33 -6.61 17.49
C GLU A 23 -9.29 -5.59 16.86
N GLU A 24 -8.78 -4.47 16.39
CA GLU A 24 -9.62 -3.48 15.70
C GLU A 24 -10.14 -3.96 14.35
N ALA A 25 -9.35 -4.78 13.66
CA ALA A 25 -9.74 -5.32 12.35
C ALA A 25 -10.68 -6.52 12.44
N LYS A 26 -10.94 -7.01 13.64
CA LYS A 26 -11.75 -8.20 13.85
C LYS A 26 -13.15 -7.99 13.30
N GLY A 27 -13.59 -8.92 12.46
CA GLY A 27 -14.92 -8.85 11.83
C GLY A 27 -14.99 -7.96 10.60
N MET A 28 -13.86 -7.34 10.23
CA MET A 28 -13.82 -6.44 9.08
C MET A 28 -13.87 -7.25 7.76
N SER A 29 -14.73 -6.82 6.84
CA SER A 29 -14.78 -7.40 5.50
C SER A 29 -13.77 -6.67 4.61
N SER A 30 -13.52 -7.19 3.39
CA SER A 30 -12.66 -6.49 2.44
C SER A 30 -13.24 -5.13 2.07
N LYS A 31 -14.56 -5.03 1.96
CA LYS A 31 -15.21 -3.75 1.70
C LYS A 31 -14.94 -2.75 2.82
N ASP A 32 -15.01 -3.21 4.06
CA ASP A 32 -14.77 -2.37 5.24
C ASP A 32 -13.33 -1.88 5.27
N PHE A 33 -12.39 -2.70 4.78
CA PHE A 33 -10.98 -2.34 4.73
C PHE A 33 -10.70 -1.33 3.62
N PHE A 34 -11.14 -1.61 2.39
CA PHE A 34 -10.77 -0.79 1.24
C PHE A 34 -11.58 0.49 1.11
N SER A 35 -12.84 0.48 1.52
CA SER A 35 -13.72 1.63 1.38
C SER A 35 -13.16 2.91 2.02
N PRO A 36 -12.66 2.86 3.28
CA PRO A 36 -12.04 4.04 3.89
C PRO A 36 -10.56 4.24 3.53
N SER A 37 -9.95 3.29 2.82
CA SER A 37 -8.51 3.35 2.51
C SER A 37 -8.24 4.15 1.25
N LYS A 38 -8.85 5.31 1.16
CA LYS A 38 -8.68 6.22 0.02
C LYS A 38 -9.11 7.62 0.40
N ASN A 39 -8.55 8.58 -0.32
CA ASN A 39 -9.04 9.95 -0.38
C ASN A 39 -8.84 10.45 -1.81
N GLU A 40 -8.92 11.75 -2.05
CA GLU A 40 -8.76 12.29 -3.40
C GLU A 40 -7.34 12.12 -3.95
N ASN A 41 -6.34 11.91 -3.07
CA ASN A 41 -4.92 11.83 -3.43
C ASN A 41 -4.35 10.44 -3.44
N VAL A 42 -4.96 9.50 -2.71
CA VAL A 42 -4.41 8.15 -2.53
C VAL A 42 -5.52 7.12 -2.57
N LYS A 43 -5.15 5.90 -2.95
CA LYS A 43 -6.06 4.76 -2.92
C LYS A 43 -5.26 3.49 -2.69
N CYS A 44 -5.65 2.71 -1.69
CA CYS A 44 -5.12 1.36 -1.50
C CYS A 44 -5.89 0.42 -2.44
N VAL A 45 -5.17 -0.27 -3.30
CA VAL A 45 -5.79 -1.12 -4.32
C VAL A 45 -5.59 -2.60 -4.06
N GLN A 46 -4.56 -2.98 -3.30
CA GLN A 46 -4.32 -4.37 -2.92
C GLN A 46 -3.61 -4.42 -1.57
N HIS A 47 -3.80 -5.53 -0.89
CA HIS A 47 -3.27 -5.73 0.46
C HIS A 47 -2.91 -7.20 0.64
N TRP A 48 -1.73 -7.47 1.20
CA TRP A 48 -1.28 -8.81 1.54
C TRP A 48 -0.87 -8.84 3.01
N MET A 49 -1.41 -9.81 3.74
CA MET A 49 -1.08 -9.97 5.15
C MET A 49 -0.51 -11.37 5.36
N GLY A 50 0.71 -11.43 5.89
CA GLY A 50 1.32 -12.69 6.30
C GLY A 50 1.18 -12.90 7.80
N THR A 51 2.01 -13.79 8.34
CA THR A 51 2.03 -14.07 9.77
C THR A 51 3.22 -13.42 10.48
N GLY A 52 4.08 -12.74 9.73
CA GLY A 52 5.24 -12.05 10.29
C GLY A 52 4.89 -10.67 10.83
N ASP A 53 5.93 -9.86 11.02
CA ASP A 53 5.79 -8.54 11.61
C ASP A 53 5.56 -7.45 10.58
N PHE A 54 5.46 -7.80 9.32
CA PHE A 54 5.24 -6.84 8.25
C PHE A 54 4.19 -7.35 7.28
N PHE A 55 3.64 -6.41 6.51
CA PHE A 55 2.68 -6.71 5.45
C PHE A 55 2.85 -5.69 4.33
N PHE A 56 2.21 -5.96 3.20
CA PHE A 56 2.35 -5.12 2.01
C PHE A 56 1.01 -4.58 1.57
N CYS A 57 1.06 -3.37 1.00
CA CYS A 57 -0.08 -2.80 0.29
C CYS A 57 0.40 -2.23 -1.03
N HIS A 58 -0.46 -2.29 -2.03
CA HIS A 58 -0.26 -1.59 -3.29
C HIS A 58 -1.14 -0.34 -3.26
N TRP A 59 -0.52 0.82 -3.43
CA TRP A 59 -1.21 2.10 -3.42
C TRP A 59 -1.04 2.81 -4.75
N THR A 60 -2.05 3.58 -5.13
CA THR A 60 -1.91 4.60 -6.16
C THR A 60 -1.98 5.95 -5.50
N ALA A 61 -1.04 6.83 -5.86
CA ALA A 61 -0.93 8.14 -5.23
C ALA A 61 -0.08 9.05 -6.10
N GLU A 62 -0.13 10.34 -5.83
CA GLU A 62 0.71 11.29 -6.53
C GLU A 62 2.15 11.27 -6.00
N SER A 63 2.34 10.88 -4.73
CA SER A 63 3.64 10.84 -4.10
C SER A 63 3.64 9.93 -2.89
N GLU A 64 4.83 9.56 -2.41
CA GLU A 64 4.97 8.82 -1.15
C GLU A 64 4.41 9.64 0.01
N ASP A 65 4.69 10.94 0.03
CA ASP A 65 4.22 11.81 1.11
C ASP A 65 2.71 11.80 1.24
N ALA A 66 2.00 11.72 0.11
CA ALA A 66 0.54 11.65 0.15
C ALA A 66 0.05 10.39 0.88
N ILE A 67 0.75 9.27 0.71
CA ILE A 67 0.43 8.02 1.40
C ILE A 67 0.71 8.15 2.89
N LEU A 68 1.89 8.65 3.24
CA LEU A 68 2.28 8.81 4.64
C LEU A 68 1.36 9.77 5.38
N ASP A 69 1.00 10.88 4.74
CA ASP A 69 0.06 11.85 5.32
C ASP A 69 -1.31 11.22 5.55
N PHE A 70 -1.78 10.42 4.60
CA PHE A 70 -3.05 9.73 4.74
C PHE A 70 -3.04 8.76 5.92
N LEU A 71 -1.97 7.95 6.06
CA LEU A 71 -1.87 6.99 7.16
C LEU A 71 -1.80 7.71 8.50
N LEU A 72 -1.12 8.83 8.57
CA LEU A 72 -1.06 9.66 9.78
C LEU A 72 -2.46 10.19 10.11
N GLU A 73 -3.17 10.69 9.11
CA GLU A 73 -4.51 11.26 9.28
C GLU A 73 -5.50 10.25 9.85
N ILE A 74 -5.45 9.00 9.37
CA ILE A 74 -6.35 7.95 9.86
C ILE A 74 -5.82 7.23 11.11
N GLY A 75 -4.62 7.61 11.60
CA GLY A 75 -4.08 7.10 12.84
C GLY A 75 -3.35 5.77 12.76
N PHE A 76 -3.08 5.26 11.56
CA PHE A 76 -2.42 3.97 11.40
C PHE A 76 -0.93 4.00 11.71
N ASP A 77 -0.34 5.17 11.76
CA ASP A 77 1.06 5.33 12.17
C ASP A 77 1.31 4.89 13.62
N GLN A 78 0.25 4.75 14.41
CA GLN A 78 0.33 4.24 15.78
C GLN A 78 0.64 2.75 15.83
N PHE A 79 0.32 2.02 14.78
CA PHE A 79 0.42 0.56 14.77
C PHE A 79 1.66 0.08 14.03
N PHE A 80 2.06 0.78 12.96
CA PHE A 80 3.15 0.32 12.11
C PHE A 80 3.89 1.48 11.47
N HIS A 81 5.13 1.21 11.10
CA HIS A 81 5.94 2.10 10.28
C HIS A 81 5.74 1.73 8.82
N THR A 82 5.79 2.71 7.94
CA THR A 82 5.55 2.50 6.52
C THR A 82 6.73 3.00 5.70
N MET A 83 7.16 2.16 4.77
CA MET A 83 8.19 2.50 3.80
C MET A 83 7.59 2.24 2.41
N CYS A 84 7.62 3.25 1.55
CA CYS A 84 7.06 3.14 0.20
C CYS A 84 8.16 3.07 -0.84
N ALA A 85 7.94 2.26 -1.86
CA ALA A 85 8.80 2.20 -3.03
C ALA A 85 7.95 2.46 -4.26
N GLU A 86 8.32 3.45 -5.04
CA GLU A 86 7.62 3.74 -6.29
C GLU A 86 7.93 2.64 -7.29
N MET A 87 6.87 2.14 -7.95
CA MET A 87 6.98 1.10 -8.96
C MET A 87 6.55 1.70 -10.30
N ASP A 88 7.46 1.77 -11.23
CA ASP A 88 7.22 2.42 -12.51
C ASP A 88 6.33 1.60 -13.43
N TYR A 89 6.30 0.28 -13.23
CA TYR A 89 5.57 -0.62 -14.11
C TYR A 89 4.65 -1.53 -13.31
N TYR A 90 3.36 -1.37 -13.54
CA TYR A 90 2.35 -2.25 -12.97
C TYR A 90 1.83 -3.14 -14.11
N ILE A 91 2.17 -4.41 -14.04
CA ILE A 91 1.94 -5.36 -15.13
C ILE A 91 1.09 -6.50 -14.61
N THR A 92 0.07 -6.88 -15.39
CA THR A 92 -0.82 -7.98 -15.04
C THR A 92 -0.95 -8.93 -16.24
N PRO A 93 -1.45 -10.15 -16.03
CA PRO A 93 -1.74 -11.05 -17.14
C PRO A 93 -2.70 -10.47 -18.17
N ASN A 94 -3.45 -9.45 -17.79
CA ASN A 94 -4.40 -8.79 -18.68
C ASN A 94 -3.74 -7.85 -19.69
N ASP A 95 -2.43 -7.63 -19.59
CA ASP A 95 -1.71 -6.77 -20.53
C ASP A 95 -1.56 -7.37 -21.92
N GLY A 96 -1.88 -8.64 -22.05
CA GLY A 96 -1.94 -9.31 -23.34
C GLY A 96 -0.59 -9.47 -24.00
N ASN A 97 -0.48 -9.02 -25.26
CA ASN A 97 0.73 -9.16 -26.06
C ASN A 97 1.60 -7.91 -26.06
N ASN A 98 1.35 -6.97 -25.19
CA ASN A 98 2.14 -5.75 -25.12
C ASN A 98 3.58 -6.05 -24.69
N ASP A 99 4.51 -5.30 -25.26
CA ASP A 99 5.90 -5.36 -24.80
C ASP A 99 6.00 -4.53 -23.53
N ILE A 100 5.92 -5.22 -22.39
CA ILE A 100 5.78 -4.57 -21.08
C ILE A 100 7.02 -3.80 -20.63
N TYR A 101 8.19 -4.08 -21.22
CA TYR A 101 9.44 -3.42 -20.84
C TYR A 101 10.06 -2.65 -22.01
N ALA A 102 9.28 -2.31 -23.03
CA ALA A 102 9.80 -1.63 -24.22
C ALA A 102 10.54 -0.33 -23.91
N ASN A 103 10.09 0.39 -22.87
CA ASN A 103 10.62 1.71 -22.55
C ASN A 103 11.46 1.72 -21.26
N VAL A 104 11.85 0.55 -20.78
CA VAL A 104 12.64 0.47 -19.55
C VAL A 104 14.09 0.79 -19.85
N SER A 105 14.67 1.65 -19.03
CA SER A 105 16.11 1.92 -19.04
C SER A 105 16.72 1.29 -17.80
N TYR A 106 17.63 0.33 -17.99
CA TYR A 106 18.30 -0.34 -16.87
C TYR A 106 19.69 0.20 -16.62
N VAL A 107 20.12 1.10 -17.47
CA VAL A 107 21.51 1.59 -17.45
C VAL A 107 21.51 3.04 -17.03
N ASP A 108 22.28 3.34 -16.06
CA ASP A 108 22.42 4.70 -15.56
C ASP A 108 23.35 5.52 -16.44
#